data_b6603a46404e8949288e94c9abe47657
#
_entry.id   b6603a46404e8949288e94c9abe47657
#
_cell.length_a   1.000
_cell.length_b   1.000
_cell.length_c   1.000
_cell.angle_alpha   90.00
_cell.angle_beta   90.00
_cell.angle_gamma   90.00
#
_symmetry.space_group_name_H-M   'P 1'
#
loop_
_entity.id
_entity.type
_entity.pdbx_description
1 polymer ?
#
loop_
_entity_poly.entity_id
_entity_poly.type
_entity_poly.pdbx_seq_one_letter_code
_entity_poly.pdbx_strand_id
1 'polypeptide(L)'
;QQAIETIGKTAQLQFILPDGNVVVSGAEVTKADVMIDSRNNQPFVSLEFNSEGSKKFAEATRSLAPTNEPIFIVLDGEVISSPRVNEEIPNGQAQVTGNFTIESASELAGLIRAGALPVDFEEVQSSTITATLGEEALDKSIYGASIGILLVMLFMILYYRLPGLMAAIALV
;
A
#
# COMPACT_ATOMS: atom_id res chain seq x y z
N GLN A 1 -12.15 15.10 -2.84
CA GLN A 1 -10.93 14.35 -3.25
C GLN A 1 -10.09 13.89 -2.07
N GLN A 2 -10.06 14.60 -0.92
CA GLN A 2 -9.32 14.18 0.28
C GLN A 2 -9.95 13.00 1.04
N ALA A 3 -11.24 12.73 0.88
CA ALA A 3 -11.92 11.64 1.59
C ALA A 3 -11.66 10.24 1.00
N ILE A 4 -11.24 10.14 -0.26
CA ILE A 4 -10.97 8.87 -0.94
C ILE A 4 -9.54 8.38 -0.65
N GLU A 5 -8.61 9.28 -0.36
CA GLU A 5 -7.23 8.94 0.00
C GLU A 5 -7.09 8.31 1.40
N THR A 6 -8.08 8.53 2.26
CA THR A 6 -8.04 8.05 3.65
C THR A 6 -8.58 6.61 3.81
N ILE A 7 -9.35 6.11 2.84
CA ILE A 7 -10.02 4.79 2.92
C ILE A 7 -9.09 3.63 2.50
N GLY A 8 -7.96 3.91 1.86
CA GLY A 8 -7.01 2.90 1.36
C GLY A 8 -5.75 2.68 2.22
N LYS A 9 -5.54 3.45 3.28
CA LYS A 9 -4.38 3.26 4.16
C LYS A 9 -4.74 2.28 5.27
N THR A 10 -4.52 1.00 5.04
CA THR A 10 -4.35 0.04 6.13
C THR A 10 -3.11 0.46 6.89
N ALA A 11 -3.25 0.70 8.19
CA ALA A 11 -2.15 1.09 9.05
C ALA A 11 -1.04 0.04 8.97
N GLN A 12 0.12 0.40 8.41
CA GLN A 12 1.26 -0.50 8.27
C GLN A 12 2.10 -0.50 9.54
N LEU A 13 1.88 -1.51 10.37
CA LEU A 13 2.74 -1.76 11.52
C LEU A 13 3.99 -2.52 11.06
N GLN A 14 5.16 -2.05 11.47
CA GLN A 14 6.45 -2.69 11.20
C GLN A 14 7.34 -2.67 12.44
N PHE A 15 8.05 -3.77 12.67
CA PHE A 15 9.12 -3.86 13.66
C PHE A 15 10.44 -3.80 12.91
N ILE A 16 11.23 -2.76 13.15
CA ILE A 16 12.43 -2.44 12.39
C ILE A 16 13.65 -2.48 13.31
N LEU A 17 14.72 -3.13 12.85
CA LEU A 17 16.02 -3.15 13.51
C LEU A 17 16.75 -1.81 13.35
N PRO A 18 17.77 -1.54 14.17
CA PRO A 18 18.60 -0.34 14.04
C PRO A 18 19.31 -0.22 12.68
N ASP A 19 19.51 -1.33 11.97
CA ASP A 19 20.07 -1.38 10.62
C ASP A 19 19.06 -1.08 9.49
N GLY A 20 17.80 -0.83 9.85
CA GLY A 20 16.70 -0.53 8.93
C GLY A 20 15.96 -1.75 8.36
N ASN A 21 16.33 -2.97 8.76
CA ASN A 21 15.65 -4.18 8.30
C ASN A 21 14.31 -4.38 9.02
N VAL A 22 13.25 -4.66 8.26
CA VAL A 22 11.94 -5.02 8.80
C VAL A 22 11.97 -6.49 9.21
N VAL A 23 11.68 -6.76 10.49
CA VAL A 23 11.65 -8.13 11.05
C VAL A 23 10.29 -8.75 10.96
N VAL A 24 9.29 -8.00 11.44
CA VAL A 24 7.88 -8.43 11.52
C VAL A 24 7.00 -7.27 11.07
N SER A 25 5.96 -7.55 10.34
CA SER A 25 4.94 -6.59 9.90
C SER A 25 3.61 -6.85 10.59
N GLY A 26 2.63 -6.00 10.35
CA GLY A 26 1.26 -6.20 10.85
C GLY A 26 0.62 -7.51 10.38
N ALA A 27 1.03 -8.05 9.23
CA ALA A 27 0.50 -9.31 8.69
C ALA A 27 0.83 -10.53 9.57
N GLU A 28 1.92 -10.49 10.33
CA GLU A 28 2.29 -11.56 11.27
C GLU A 28 1.62 -11.39 12.65
N VAL A 29 0.94 -10.28 12.92
CA VAL A 29 0.22 -10.06 14.18
C VAL A 29 -1.12 -10.79 14.15
N THR A 30 -1.36 -11.66 15.11
CA THR A 30 -2.62 -12.41 15.24
C THR A 30 -3.57 -11.77 16.25
N LYS A 31 -3.02 -11.02 17.22
CA LYS A 31 -3.79 -10.44 18.29
C LYS A 31 -3.16 -9.14 18.78
N ALA A 32 -3.98 -8.16 19.07
CA ALA A 32 -3.57 -6.89 19.66
C ALA A 32 -4.61 -6.46 20.70
N ASP A 33 -4.22 -6.45 21.97
CA ASP A 33 -5.10 -6.11 23.09
C ASP A 33 -4.49 -5.05 24.00
N VAL A 34 -5.34 -4.24 24.60
CA VAL A 34 -4.93 -3.29 25.63
C VAL A 34 -4.85 -4.00 26.96
N MET A 35 -3.73 -3.86 27.64
CA MET A 35 -3.51 -4.35 28.98
C MET A 35 -3.02 -3.23 29.90
N ILE A 36 -3.17 -3.40 31.21
CA ILE A 36 -2.69 -2.47 32.21
C ILE A 36 -1.58 -3.15 33.00
N ASP A 37 -0.40 -2.51 33.04
CA ASP A 37 0.71 -2.98 33.85
C ASP A 37 0.39 -2.78 35.33
N SER A 38 0.34 -3.87 36.06
CA SER A 38 0.02 -3.88 37.51
C SER A 38 1.08 -3.20 38.38
N ARG A 39 2.27 -2.89 37.86
CA ARG A 39 3.35 -2.25 38.63
C ARG A 39 3.23 -0.73 38.64
N ASN A 40 2.84 -0.14 37.52
CA ASN A 40 2.78 1.31 37.34
C ASN A 40 1.39 1.83 36.94
N ASN A 41 0.41 0.90 36.79
CA ASN A 41 -0.95 1.20 36.37
C ASN A 41 -1.04 1.93 35.01
N GLN A 42 -0.04 1.72 34.12
CA GLN A 42 -0.03 2.30 32.79
C GLN A 42 -0.58 1.32 31.75
N PRO A 43 -1.39 1.81 30.80
CA PRO A 43 -1.85 0.98 29.70
C PRO A 43 -0.72 0.73 28.70
N PHE A 44 -0.71 -0.48 28.15
CA PHE A 44 0.18 -0.89 27.05
C PHE A 44 -0.60 -1.76 26.07
N VAL A 45 -0.09 -1.89 24.84
CA VAL A 45 -0.67 -2.79 23.84
C VAL A 45 0.13 -4.08 23.82
N SER A 46 -0.53 -5.21 24.11
CA SER A 46 0.03 -6.55 24.00
C SER A 46 -0.23 -7.10 22.60
N LEU A 47 0.80 -7.62 21.96
CA LEU A 47 0.75 -8.19 20.62
C LEU A 47 1.12 -9.67 20.69
N GLU A 48 0.42 -10.49 19.89
CA GLU A 48 0.78 -11.89 19.66
C GLU A 48 1.05 -12.09 18.17
N PHE A 49 2.15 -12.76 17.85
CA PHE A 49 2.52 -13.07 16.48
C PHE A 49 2.12 -14.49 16.09
N ASN A 50 1.93 -14.71 14.80
CA ASN A 50 1.79 -16.05 14.26
C ASN A 50 3.13 -16.85 14.39
N SER A 51 3.12 -18.10 13.98
CA SER A 51 4.31 -18.98 14.09
C SER A 51 5.53 -18.46 13.33
N GLU A 52 5.33 -17.78 12.21
CA GLU A 52 6.42 -17.22 11.40
C GLU A 52 6.98 -15.94 12.03
N GLY A 53 6.09 -15.00 12.41
CA GLY A 53 6.46 -13.77 13.10
C GLY A 53 7.16 -14.03 14.41
N SER A 54 6.69 -15.04 15.19
CA SER A 54 7.33 -15.45 16.44
C SER A 54 8.78 -15.89 16.24
N LYS A 55 9.07 -16.67 15.20
CA LYS A 55 10.44 -17.12 14.89
C LYS A 55 11.34 -15.95 14.49
N LYS A 56 10.86 -15.10 13.58
CA LYS A 56 11.59 -13.90 13.13
C LYS A 56 11.87 -12.97 14.31
N PHE A 57 10.87 -12.75 15.17
CA PHE A 57 10.99 -11.88 16.32
C PHE A 57 11.94 -12.43 17.39
N ALA A 58 11.89 -13.74 17.65
CA ALA A 58 12.83 -14.43 18.55
C ALA A 58 14.28 -14.29 18.06
N GLU A 59 14.54 -14.50 16.79
CA GLU A 59 15.87 -14.37 16.19
C GLU A 59 16.38 -12.91 16.27
N ALA A 60 15.54 -11.96 15.98
CA ALA A 60 15.85 -10.53 16.08
C ALA A 60 16.15 -10.13 17.52
N THR A 61 15.30 -10.50 18.47
CA THR A 61 15.51 -10.16 19.90
C THR A 61 16.73 -10.88 20.47
N ARG A 62 17.04 -12.09 20.02
CA ARG A 62 18.29 -12.79 20.38
C ARG A 62 19.52 -12.03 19.92
N SER A 63 19.48 -11.41 18.74
CA SER A 63 20.63 -10.65 18.22
C SER A 63 20.81 -9.30 18.92
N LEU A 64 19.72 -8.65 19.34
CA LEU A 64 19.71 -7.34 19.99
C LEU A 64 19.95 -7.41 21.50
N ALA A 65 19.55 -8.49 22.17
CA ALA A 65 19.63 -8.63 23.63
C ALA A 65 21.04 -8.40 24.19
N PRO A 66 22.15 -8.94 23.58
CA PRO A 66 23.50 -8.71 24.10
C PRO A 66 23.96 -7.25 24.07
N THR A 67 23.45 -6.46 23.13
CA THR A 67 23.83 -5.06 22.95
C THR A 67 22.84 -4.08 23.57
N ASN A 68 21.69 -4.59 24.08
CA ASN A 68 20.57 -3.78 24.58
C ASN A 68 20.08 -2.75 23.54
N GLU A 69 20.16 -3.08 22.27
CA GLU A 69 19.70 -2.19 21.21
C GLU A 69 18.17 -2.13 21.15
N PRO A 70 17.62 -0.99 20.72
CA PRO A 70 16.19 -0.85 20.59
C PRO A 70 15.65 -1.57 19.34
N ILE A 71 14.41 -2.00 19.39
CA ILE A 71 13.63 -2.34 18.22
C ILE A 71 12.63 -1.21 17.98
N PHE A 72 12.59 -0.69 16.76
CA PHE A 72 11.68 0.41 16.41
C PHE A 72 10.33 -0.15 15.99
N ILE A 73 9.28 0.33 16.64
CA ILE A 73 7.90 0.03 16.27
C ILE A 73 7.37 1.21 15.47
N VAL A 74 7.13 0.97 14.20
CA VAL A 74 6.76 1.99 13.22
C VAL A 74 5.34 1.73 12.74
N LEU A 75 4.51 2.77 12.74
CA LEU A 75 3.15 2.74 12.21
C LEU A 75 3.04 3.82 11.13
N ASP A 76 2.70 3.44 9.91
CA ASP A 76 2.58 4.35 8.75
C ASP A 76 3.83 5.23 8.51
N GLY A 77 5.03 4.68 8.80
CA GLY A 77 6.29 5.40 8.66
C GLY A 77 6.67 6.27 9.85
N GLU A 78 5.84 6.36 10.89
CA GLU A 78 6.13 7.09 12.12
C GLU A 78 6.55 6.14 13.24
N VAL A 79 7.65 6.44 13.93
CA VAL A 79 8.12 5.66 15.08
C VAL A 79 7.23 5.95 16.28
N ILE A 80 6.39 4.98 16.67
CA ILE A 80 5.49 5.11 17.82
C ILE A 80 6.12 4.68 19.12
N SER A 81 7.10 3.76 19.06
CA SER A 81 7.83 3.29 20.24
C SER A 81 9.19 2.70 19.84
N SER A 82 10.15 2.70 20.77
CA SER A 82 11.48 2.14 20.56
C SER A 82 11.99 1.45 21.85
N PRO A 83 11.32 0.37 22.30
CA PRO A 83 11.73 -0.36 23.48
C PRO A 83 13.09 -1.01 23.29
N ARG A 84 13.91 -1.03 24.38
CA ARG A 84 15.17 -1.78 24.40
C ARG A 84 14.90 -3.25 24.60
N VAL A 85 15.67 -4.07 23.87
CA VAL A 85 15.59 -5.52 24.00
C VAL A 85 16.58 -5.98 25.06
N ASN A 86 16.09 -6.51 26.17
CA ASN A 86 16.92 -6.97 27.28
C ASN A 86 17.18 -8.48 27.22
N GLU A 87 16.26 -9.24 26.61
CA GLU A 87 16.35 -10.70 26.50
C GLU A 87 15.64 -11.19 25.23
N GLU A 88 15.95 -12.41 24.82
CA GLU A 88 15.25 -13.08 23.72
C GLU A 88 13.79 -13.31 24.09
N ILE A 89 12.87 -13.05 23.16
CA ILE A 89 11.43 -13.24 23.32
C ILE A 89 10.96 -14.40 22.41
N PRO A 90 11.05 -15.65 22.89
CA PRO A 90 10.72 -16.83 22.07
C PRO A 90 9.22 -17.08 21.91
N ASN A 91 8.39 -16.47 22.79
CA ASN A 91 6.96 -16.78 22.90
C ASN A 91 6.08 -16.06 21.88
N GLY A 92 6.67 -15.26 20.99
CA GLY A 92 5.93 -14.49 19.99
C GLY A 92 4.99 -13.43 20.57
N GLN A 93 5.33 -12.91 21.74
CA GLN A 93 4.59 -11.84 22.40
C GLN A 93 5.46 -10.59 22.48
N ALA A 94 4.91 -9.45 22.04
CA ALA A 94 5.55 -8.16 22.17
C ALA A 94 4.65 -7.22 23.00
N GLN A 95 5.27 -6.23 23.63
CA GLN A 95 4.55 -5.20 24.37
C GLN A 95 4.96 -3.84 23.82
N VAL A 96 3.98 -3.06 23.38
CA VAL A 96 4.18 -1.68 22.98
C VAL A 96 3.86 -0.80 24.18
N THR A 97 4.93 -0.30 24.81
CA THR A 97 4.84 0.60 25.95
C THR A 97 5.11 2.04 25.54
N GLY A 98 4.47 2.98 26.18
CA GLY A 98 4.59 4.41 25.90
C GLY A 98 3.73 5.23 26.86
N ASN A 99 3.65 6.54 26.64
CA ASN A 99 2.74 7.40 27.38
C ASN A 99 1.30 7.30 26.83
N PHE A 100 0.74 6.10 26.92
CA PHE A 100 -0.62 5.86 26.45
C PHE A 100 -1.66 6.19 27.52
N THR A 101 -2.81 6.71 27.07
CA THR A 101 -4.07 6.63 27.80
C THR A 101 -4.79 5.33 27.38
N ILE A 102 -5.81 4.93 28.10
CA ILE A 102 -6.63 3.75 27.72
C ILE A 102 -7.24 3.95 26.32
N GLU A 103 -7.68 5.18 26.03
CA GLU A 103 -8.26 5.54 24.74
C GLU A 103 -7.24 5.42 23.61
N SER A 104 -6.04 6.01 23.77
CA SER A 104 -4.99 5.98 22.72
C SER A 104 -4.42 4.57 22.53
N ALA A 105 -4.28 3.78 23.60
CA ALA A 105 -3.89 2.38 23.49
C ALA A 105 -4.95 1.54 22.76
N SER A 106 -6.24 1.83 23.00
CA SER A 106 -7.37 1.16 22.35
C SER A 106 -7.45 1.48 20.86
N GLU A 107 -7.22 2.73 20.50
CA GLU A 107 -7.14 3.18 19.11
C GLU A 107 -5.98 2.49 18.38
N LEU A 108 -4.78 2.49 18.98
CA LEU A 108 -3.61 1.82 18.43
C LEU A 108 -3.85 0.32 18.24
N ALA A 109 -4.39 -0.38 19.24
CA ALA A 109 -4.74 -1.80 19.15
C ALA A 109 -5.78 -2.06 18.04
N GLY A 110 -6.73 -1.14 17.86
CA GLY A 110 -7.72 -1.18 16.77
C GLY A 110 -7.09 -1.04 15.39
N LEU A 111 -6.18 -0.08 15.23
CA LEU A 111 -5.44 0.14 13.98
C LEU A 111 -4.55 -1.06 13.62
N ILE A 112 -3.85 -1.62 14.61
CA ILE A 112 -3.01 -2.82 14.40
C ILE A 112 -3.87 -4.01 13.97
N ARG A 113 -5.02 -4.24 14.62
CA ARG A 113 -5.95 -5.32 14.22
C ARG A 113 -6.50 -5.12 12.81
N ALA A 114 -6.80 -3.89 12.42
CA ALA A 114 -7.27 -3.59 11.08
C ALA A 114 -6.18 -3.83 10.02
N GLY A 115 -4.91 -3.51 10.33
CA GLY A 115 -3.76 -3.77 9.47
C GLY A 115 -3.26 -5.23 9.48
N ALA A 116 -3.63 -6.01 10.49
CA ALA A 116 -3.32 -7.44 10.60
C ALA A 116 -4.26 -8.34 9.76
N LEU A 117 -5.37 -7.82 9.26
CA LEU A 117 -6.19 -8.57 8.31
C LEU A 117 -5.36 -8.75 7.05
N PRO A 118 -5.11 -10.00 6.59
CA PRO A 118 -4.54 -10.25 5.28
C PRO A 118 -5.60 -9.84 4.25
N VAL A 119 -5.66 -8.59 3.95
CA VAL A 119 -6.25 -8.12 2.72
C VAL A 119 -5.16 -8.39 1.68
N ASP A 120 -5.21 -9.58 1.06
CA ASP A 120 -4.75 -9.73 -0.30
C ASP A 120 -5.55 -8.68 -1.09
N PHE A 121 -5.04 -7.47 -1.14
CA PHE A 121 -5.36 -6.58 -2.23
C PHE A 121 -4.71 -7.23 -3.45
N GLU A 122 -5.42 -8.17 -4.08
CA GLU A 122 -5.31 -8.33 -5.49
C GLU A 122 -5.50 -6.90 -6.00
N GLU A 123 -4.42 -6.31 -6.46
CA GLU A 123 -4.43 -5.03 -7.15
C GLU A 123 -5.33 -5.23 -8.36
N VAL A 124 -6.65 -5.14 -8.12
CA VAL A 124 -7.62 -4.93 -9.17
C VAL A 124 -7.15 -3.60 -9.73
N GLN A 125 -6.37 -3.72 -10.83
CA GLN A 125 -5.86 -2.62 -11.63
C GLN A 125 -6.81 -1.45 -11.43
N SER A 126 -6.40 -0.51 -10.58
CA SER A 126 -6.97 0.81 -10.56
C SER A 126 -6.66 1.32 -11.97
N SER A 127 -7.55 1.02 -12.90
CA SER A 127 -7.60 1.71 -14.17
C SER A 127 -7.89 3.14 -13.79
N THR A 128 -6.84 3.83 -13.42
CA THR A 128 -6.81 5.27 -13.51
C THR A 128 -7.17 5.52 -14.97
N ILE A 129 -8.42 5.87 -15.21
CA ILE A 129 -8.88 6.42 -16.49
C ILE A 129 -8.18 7.78 -16.55
N THR A 130 -6.88 7.71 -16.77
CA THR A 130 -6.05 8.85 -17.06
C THR A 130 -6.47 9.30 -18.45
N ALA A 131 -6.46 10.58 -18.69
CA ALA A 131 -6.85 11.25 -19.93
C ALA A 131 -6.16 10.76 -21.23
N THR A 132 -5.34 9.70 -21.14
CA THR A 132 -4.71 9.00 -22.29
C THR A 132 -5.71 8.35 -23.23
N LEU A 133 -6.94 8.04 -22.78
CA LEU A 133 -8.01 7.58 -23.68
C LEU A 133 -8.40 8.65 -24.72
N GLY A 134 -8.14 9.93 -24.44
CA GLY A 134 -8.38 11.01 -25.39
C GLY A 134 -7.36 11.03 -26.54
N GLU A 135 -6.10 10.83 -26.26
CA GLU A 135 -5.02 10.88 -27.28
C GLU A 135 -5.06 9.65 -28.19
N GLU A 136 -5.17 8.44 -27.65
CA GLU A 136 -5.32 7.24 -28.49
C GLU A 136 -6.60 7.21 -29.32
N ALA A 137 -7.72 7.75 -28.77
CA ALA A 137 -8.97 7.85 -29.50
C ALA A 137 -8.90 8.89 -30.62
N LEU A 138 -8.19 10.00 -30.41
CA LEU A 138 -7.95 11.02 -31.44
C LEU A 138 -7.08 10.46 -32.58
N ASP A 139 -5.97 9.79 -32.27
CA ASP A 139 -5.09 9.21 -33.27
C ASP A 139 -5.80 8.14 -34.12
N LYS A 140 -6.55 7.25 -33.50
CA LYS A 140 -7.38 6.25 -34.21
C LYS A 140 -8.48 6.88 -35.05
N SER A 141 -9.08 7.96 -34.57
CA SER A 141 -10.12 8.71 -35.30
C SER A 141 -9.54 9.44 -36.53
N ILE A 142 -8.38 10.08 -36.39
CA ILE A 142 -7.69 10.75 -37.51
C ILE A 142 -7.25 9.72 -38.56
N TYR A 143 -6.73 8.56 -38.12
CA TYR A 143 -6.35 7.49 -39.03
C TYR A 143 -7.58 6.92 -39.76
N GLY A 144 -8.71 6.70 -39.08
CA GLY A 144 -9.94 6.25 -39.71
C GLY A 144 -10.54 7.26 -40.68
N ALA A 145 -10.51 8.55 -40.35
CA ALA A 145 -10.95 9.62 -41.23
C ALA A 145 -10.10 9.75 -42.48
N SER A 146 -8.76 9.61 -42.39
CA SER A 146 -7.87 9.69 -43.52
C SER A 146 -8.08 8.53 -44.48
N ILE A 147 -8.31 7.30 -44.02
CA ILE A 147 -8.68 6.15 -44.84
C ILE A 147 -10.03 6.38 -45.54
N GLY A 148 -11.00 6.94 -44.86
CA GLY A 148 -12.32 7.27 -45.40
C GLY A 148 -12.24 8.27 -46.55
N ILE A 149 -11.46 9.36 -46.39
CA ILE A 149 -11.23 10.36 -47.42
C ILE A 149 -10.52 9.73 -48.63
N LEU A 150 -9.52 8.89 -48.44
CA LEU A 150 -8.78 8.22 -49.51
C LEU A 150 -9.70 7.29 -50.33
N LEU A 151 -10.58 6.52 -49.67
CA LEU A 151 -11.55 5.67 -50.31
C LEU A 151 -12.56 6.48 -51.17
N VAL A 152 -13.04 7.61 -50.62
CA VAL A 152 -13.95 8.50 -51.35
C VAL A 152 -13.25 9.08 -52.59
N MET A 153 -12.00 9.55 -52.45
CA MET A 153 -11.22 10.06 -53.58
C MET A 153 -11.00 8.99 -54.64
N LEU A 154 -10.66 7.77 -54.24
CA LEU A 154 -10.47 6.65 -55.19
C LEU A 154 -11.78 6.33 -55.94
N PHE A 155 -12.90 6.29 -55.23
CA PHE A 155 -14.23 6.06 -55.82
C PHE A 155 -14.59 7.17 -56.81
N MET A 156 -14.35 8.43 -56.47
CA MET A 156 -14.60 9.58 -57.37
C MET A 156 -13.79 9.51 -58.64
N ILE A 157 -12.50 9.17 -58.56
CA ILE A 157 -11.62 9.03 -59.74
C ILE A 157 -12.07 7.86 -60.62
N LEU A 158 -12.41 6.72 -60.04
CA LEU A 158 -12.84 5.54 -60.82
C LEU A 158 -14.19 5.76 -61.48
N TYR A 159 -15.14 6.38 -60.82
CA TYR A 159 -16.50 6.53 -61.32
C TYR A 159 -16.66 7.74 -62.26
N TYR A 160 -16.11 8.91 -61.86
CA TYR A 160 -16.26 10.14 -62.64
C TYR A 160 -15.06 10.48 -63.55
N ARG A 161 -14.00 9.67 -63.55
CA ARG A 161 -12.79 9.88 -64.35
C ARG A 161 -12.21 11.30 -64.22
N LEU A 162 -12.11 12.08 -65.34
CA LEU A 162 -11.53 13.43 -65.34
C LEU A 162 -12.24 14.43 -64.39
N PRO A 163 -13.58 14.54 -64.35
CA PRO A 163 -14.26 15.42 -63.35
C PRO A 163 -14.04 14.97 -61.91
N GLY A 164 -13.90 13.65 -61.65
CA GLY A 164 -13.65 13.10 -60.33
C GLY A 164 -12.27 13.47 -59.78
N LEU A 165 -11.28 13.59 -60.65
CA LEU A 165 -9.92 14.02 -60.26
C LEU A 165 -9.89 15.49 -59.81
N MET A 166 -10.63 16.36 -60.49
CA MET A 166 -10.77 17.78 -60.09
C MET A 166 -11.52 17.93 -58.77
N ALA A 167 -12.54 17.11 -58.52
CA ALA A 167 -13.27 17.10 -57.27
C ALA A 167 -12.42 16.53 -56.12
N ALA A 168 -11.61 15.52 -56.34
CA ALA A 168 -10.70 14.96 -55.35
C ALA A 168 -9.62 15.96 -54.90
N ILE A 169 -9.11 16.78 -55.83
CA ILE A 169 -8.12 17.85 -55.51
C ILE A 169 -8.79 18.96 -54.71
N ALA A 170 -10.08 19.25 -54.91
CA ALA A 170 -10.80 20.27 -54.17
C ALA A 170 -11.19 19.81 -52.76
N LEU A 171 -11.11 18.52 -52.45
CA LEU A 171 -11.47 17.96 -51.15
C LEU A 171 -10.29 17.99 -50.15
N VAL A 172 -9.04 18.04 -50.62
CA VAL A 172 -7.83 18.10 -49.80
C VAL A 172 -7.46 19.56 -49.51
#